data_8b30e2de15a11884da4c84149b780878
#
_entry.id   8b30e2de15a11884da4c84149b780878
#
_cell.length_a   1.000
_cell.length_b   1.000
_cell.length_c   1.000
_cell.angle_alpha   90.00
_cell.angle_beta   90.00
_cell.angle_gamma   90.00
#
_symmetry.space_group_name_H-M   'P 1'
#
loop_
_entity.id
_entity.type
_entity.pdbx_description
1 polymer ?
#
loop_
_entity_poly.entity_id
_entity_poly.type
_entity_poly.pdbx_seq_one_letter_code
_entity_poly.pdbx_strand_id
1 'polypeptide(L)'
;MKYLIIGGVAGGATVAARLRRMDEKAEIILFERGKYVSYANCGLPYYIGDTINDRNKLFVQTVKGFTDRFRIDIRTEQEVTQILPESKQVEVKKLGTGETYTETYDKLVLSPGAEPLRPRIEGIESKKIFTLRNVPDTDTIKNYVNTEKPRTAVVVGGGFIGLEMAENLHELGVHVTVVEMANQVMAPLDYSMAAIVHQQLIGKQVGLMLEDGVSRFEETSRGVTVHLKSGKQIPADMVLLSIGVRPETRLAKEAGLTIGALGGIAVNEYMQTSNPDIYALGDAVEVRHLVTGKPALIPLAGPANKQGRIVADNIVSGNKETYDGTMGTSIAKVFDLTVATAGANAKLLKREGIAYQSSYTHGASHAGYYPGAVPLSIKILFAPEDGRLLGAQVVGFGGVDKRIEMLAQVIQRKGTVYDLTELEHAYAPPYSAAKDPVNMAGFVAENLLTGKAKAIQWLSLINI
;
A
#
# COMPACT_ATOMS: atom_id res chain seq x y z
N MET A 1 21.86 10.74 -24.48
CA MET A 1 21.88 10.35 -23.06
C MET A 1 21.47 8.89 -22.95
N LYS A 2 22.12 8.15 -22.05
CA LYS A 2 21.81 6.78 -21.73
C LYS A 2 21.23 6.67 -20.33
N TYR A 3 20.03 6.14 -20.23
CA TYR A 3 19.29 6.01 -18.99
C TYR A 3 19.12 4.55 -18.63
N LEU A 4 19.54 4.15 -17.44
CA LEU A 4 19.28 2.83 -16.91
C LEU A 4 18.19 2.91 -15.82
N ILE A 5 17.29 1.95 -15.82
CA ILE A 5 16.20 1.82 -14.86
C ILE A 5 16.22 0.41 -14.27
N ILE A 6 16.28 0.31 -12.95
CA ILE A 6 16.25 -0.96 -12.23
C ILE A 6 14.87 -1.14 -11.60
N GLY A 7 14.15 -2.17 -12.05
CA GLY A 7 12.76 -2.47 -11.66
C GLY A 7 11.74 -1.96 -12.67
N GLY A 8 10.92 -2.85 -13.19
CA GLY A 8 10.05 -2.63 -14.34
C GLY A 8 8.55 -2.57 -14.04
N VAL A 9 8.13 -2.38 -12.76
CA VAL A 9 6.69 -2.40 -12.45
C VAL A 9 6.12 -0.97 -12.41
N ALA A 10 5.58 -0.47 -11.31
CA ALA A 10 4.84 0.80 -11.28
C ALA A 10 5.72 2.01 -11.60
N GLY A 11 6.69 2.29 -10.73
CA GLY A 11 7.52 3.49 -10.81
C GLY A 11 8.48 3.46 -12.01
N GLY A 12 9.26 2.38 -12.17
CA GLY A 12 10.24 2.29 -13.24
C GLY A 12 9.61 2.25 -14.63
N ALA A 13 8.50 1.55 -14.82
CA ALA A 13 7.74 1.58 -16.08
C ALA A 13 7.23 3.00 -16.41
N THR A 14 6.78 3.75 -15.40
CA THR A 14 6.35 5.14 -15.57
C THR A 14 7.51 6.05 -15.97
N VAL A 15 8.67 5.91 -15.31
CA VAL A 15 9.90 6.65 -15.67
C VAL A 15 10.28 6.36 -17.12
N ALA A 16 10.39 5.08 -17.50
CA ALA A 16 10.80 4.66 -18.83
C ALA A 16 9.91 5.26 -19.93
N ALA A 17 8.59 5.13 -19.76
CA ALA A 17 7.62 5.68 -20.70
C ALA A 17 7.66 7.23 -20.77
N ARG A 18 7.88 7.90 -19.64
CA ARG A 18 7.94 9.36 -19.56
C ARG A 18 9.24 9.88 -20.19
N LEU A 19 10.38 9.29 -19.88
CA LEU A 19 11.68 9.64 -20.47
C LEU A 19 11.63 9.59 -22.01
N ARG A 20 11.06 8.51 -22.58
CA ARG A 20 10.92 8.41 -24.05
C ARG A 20 10.08 9.53 -24.64
N ARG A 21 9.01 9.98 -23.96
CA ARG A 21 8.18 11.11 -24.44
C ARG A 21 8.92 12.44 -24.39
N MET A 22 9.90 12.58 -23.51
CA MET A 22 10.68 13.82 -23.33
C MET A 22 11.98 13.81 -24.14
N ASP A 23 12.57 12.64 -24.38
CA ASP A 23 13.79 12.46 -25.15
C ASP A 23 13.66 11.27 -26.10
N GLU A 24 13.28 11.55 -27.33
CA GLU A 24 13.10 10.50 -28.36
C GLU A 24 14.40 9.84 -28.78
N LYS A 25 15.56 10.50 -28.57
CA LYS A 25 16.87 10.02 -28.99
C LYS A 25 17.63 9.28 -27.88
N ALA A 26 17.11 9.29 -26.66
CA ALA A 26 17.74 8.65 -25.53
C ALA A 26 17.85 7.12 -25.74
N GLU A 27 18.94 6.56 -25.30
CA GLU A 27 19.06 5.11 -25.05
C GLU A 27 18.45 4.82 -23.66
N ILE A 28 17.40 4.01 -23.62
CA ILE A 28 16.69 3.68 -22.39
C ILE A 28 16.71 2.17 -22.22
N ILE A 29 17.37 1.71 -21.16
CA ILE A 29 17.44 0.30 -20.79
C ILE A 29 16.73 0.09 -19.46
N LEU A 30 15.84 -0.88 -19.41
CA LEU A 30 15.11 -1.25 -18.20
C LEU A 30 15.45 -2.69 -17.82
N PHE A 31 16.03 -2.88 -16.65
CA PHE A 31 16.34 -4.18 -16.08
C PHE A 31 15.23 -4.64 -15.15
N GLU A 32 14.76 -5.84 -15.34
CA GLU A 32 13.81 -6.52 -14.48
C GLU A 32 14.29 -7.95 -14.20
N ARG A 33 14.47 -8.28 -12.92
CA ARG A 33 14.91 -9.62 -12.52
C ARG A 33 13.83 -10.70 -12.75
N GLY A 34 12.55 -10.29 -12.75
CA GLY A 34 11.45 -11.17 -13.09
C GLY A 34 11.20 -11.27 -14.59
N LYS A 35 10.24 -12.11 -14.97
CA LYS A 35 9.80 -12.29 -16.37
C LYS A 35 8.88 -11.18 -16.86
N TYR A 36 8.26 -10.43 -15.96
CA TYR A 36 7.13 -9.57 -16.27
C TYR A 36 7.40 -8.13 -15.84
N VAL A 37 7.01 -7.20 -16.70
CA VAL A 37 7.03 -5.75 -16.42
C VAL A 37 5.61 -5.22 -16.40
N SER A 38 5.40 -4.06 -15.78
CA SER A 38 4.16 -3.29 -15.88
C SER A 38 2.89 -4.13 -15.63
N TYR A 39 2.86 -4.89 -14.55
CA TYR A 39 1.71 -5.69 -14.16
C TYR A 39 0.98 -5.07 -12.94
N ALA A 40 -0.29 -5.43 -12.78
CA ALA A 40 -1.17 -4.94 -11.73
C ALA A 40 -0.94 -5.71 -10.43
N ASN A 41 0.01 -5.27 -9.58
CA ASN A 41 0.26 -5.86 -8.26
C ASN A 41 -1.01 -5.98 -7.42
N CYS A 42 -1.84 -4.92 -7.42
CA CYS A 42 -3.10 -4.92 -6.66
C CYS A 42 -4.17 -5.85 -7.24
N GLY A 43 -3.97 -6.39 -8.44
CA GLY A 43 -4.86 -7.37 -9.07
C GLY A 43 -4.56 -8.82 -8.68
N LEU A 44 -3.39 -9.08 -8.08
CA LEU A 44 -2.91 -10.44 -7.81
C LEU A 44 -3.84 -11.23 -6.87
N PRO A 45 -4.30 -10.69 -5.72
CA PRO A 45 -5.27 -11.37 -4.86
C PRO A 45 -6.57 -11.71 -5.60
N TYR A 46 -7.09 -10.77 -6.40
CA TYR A 46 -8.32 -10.92 -7.16
C TYR A 46 -8.24 -11.95 -8.29
N TYR A 47 -7.04 -12.15 -8.86
CA TYR A 47 -6.81 -13.24 -9.79
C TYR A 47 -6.76 -14.60 -9.07
N ILE A 48 -6.16 -14.67 -7.88
CA ILE A 48 -6.18 -15.88 -7.07
C ILE A 48 -7.62 -16.26 -6.75
N GLY A 49 -8.48 -15.32 -6.37
CA GLY A 49 -9.88 -15.48 -6.00
C GLY A 49 -10.87 -15.59 -7.19
N ASP A 50 -10.41 -15.70 -8.43
CA ASP A 50 -11.27 -15.80 -9.64
C ASP A 50 -12.14 -14.56 -9.96
N THR A 51 -12.01 -13.47 -9.21
CA THR A 51 -12.64 -12.18 -9.57
C THR A 51 -12.06 -11.65 -10.88
N ILE A 52 -10.74 -11.74 -11.06
CA ILE A 52 -10.07 -11.58 -12.34
C ILE A 52 -9.80 -12.98 -12.89
N ASN A 53 -10.57 -13.40 -13.87
CA ASN A 53 -10.54 -14.76 -14.41
C ASN A 53 -9.57 -14.97 -15.59
N ASP A 54 -9.03 -13.91 -16.16
CA ASP A 54 -8.03 -13.94 -17.23
C ASP A 54 -6.70 -13.39 -16.74
N ARG A 55 -5.69 -14.27 -16.64
CA ARG A 55 -4.33 -13.92 -16.21
C ARG A 55 -3.71 -12.78 -17.04
N ASN A 56 -4.05 -12.69 -18.32
CA ASN A 56 -3.49 -11.67 -19.20
C ASN A 56 -3.97 -10.26 -18.82
N LYS A 57 -5.09 -10.12 -18.15
CA LYS A 57 -5.57 -8.82 -17.62
C LYS A 57 -4.70 -8.25 -16.52
N LEU A 58 -3.84 -9.06 -15.91
CA LEU A 58 -2.85 -8.56 -14.94
C LEU A 58 -1.75 -7.72 -15.61
N PHE A 59 -1.50 -7.90 -16.92
CA PHE A 59 -0.44 -7.18 -17.61
C PHE A 59 -0.96 -5.89 -18.24
N VAL A 60 -0.58 -4.76 -17.62
CA VAL A 60 -0.88 -3.42 -18.16
C VAL A 60 -0.14 -3.21 -19.47
N GLN A 61 1.10 -3.71 -19.53
CA GLN A 61 1.90 -3.77 -20.77
C GLN A 61 2.69 -5.09 -20.80
N THR A 62 2.82 -5.67 -21.99
CA THR A 62 3.77 -6.74 -22.23
C THR A 62 5.15 -6.18 -22.58
N VAL A 63 6.22 -6.98 -22.43
CA VAL A 63 7.58 -6.58 -22.85
C VAL A 63 7.56 -6.12 -24.30
N LYS A 64 6.98 -6.94 -25.19
CA LYS A 64 6.88 -6.61 -26.62
C LYS A 64 6.10 -5.30 -26.86
N GLY A 65 4.90 -5.18 -26.29
CA GLY A 65 4.06 -3.98 -26.47
C GLY A 65 4.72 -2.71 -25.94
N PHE A 66 5.46 -2.84 -24.83
CA PHE A 66 6.18 -1.71 -24.25
C PHE A 66 7.40 -1.30 -25.07
N THR A 67 8.18 -2.28 -25.55
CA THR A 67 9.31 -2.07 -26.47
C THR A 67 8.86 -1.45 -27.80
N ASP A 68 7.85 -2.03 -28.44
CA ASP A 68 7.35 -1.54 -29.74
C ASP A 68 6.80 -0.09 -29.63
N ARG A 69 6.07 0.20 -28.55
CA ARG A 69 5.45 1.52 -28.37
C ARG A 69 6.43 2.59 -27.98
N PHE A 70 7.41 2.26 -27.12
CA PHE A 70 8.29 3.26 -26.50
C PHE A 70 9.76 3.11 -26.88
N ARG A 71 10.12 2.13 -27.70
CA ARG A 71 11.52 1.88 -28.12
C ARG A 71 12.48 1.81 -26.91
N ILE A 72 12.09 1.06 -25.89
CA ILE A 72 12.86 0.83 -24.67
C ILE A 72 13.46 -0.56 -24.77
N ASP A 73 14.75 -0.70 -24.49
CA ASP A 73 15.42 -1.99 -24.33
C ASP A 73 15.04 -2.57 -22.95
N ILE A 74 14.11 -3.52 -22.95
CA ILE A 74 13.62 -4.17 -21.74
C ILE A 74 14.31 -5.52 -21.59
N ARG A 75 15.10 -5.66 -20.54
CA ARG A 75 15.89 -6.85 -20.25
C ARG A 75 15.30 -7.55 -19.02
N THR A 76 14.39 -8.48 -19.25
CA THR A 76 13.82 -9.36 -18.21
C THR A 76 14.74 -10.53 -17.89
N GLU A 77 14.55 -11.13 -16.69
CA GLU A 77 15.39 -12.21 -16.17
C GLU A 77 16.87 -11.80 -16.10
N GLN A 78 17.11 -10.50 -15.89
CA GLN A 78 18.43 -9.91 -15.74
C GLN A 78 18.47 -9.08 -14.46
N GLU A 79 19.32 -9.52 -13.54
CA GLU A 79 19.47 -8.87 -12.24
C GLU A 79 20.69 -7.96 -12.23
N VAL A 80 20.47 -6.70 -11.89
CA VAL A 80 21.60 -5.82 -11.52
C VAL A 80 22.10 -6.28 -10.16
N THR A 81 23.34 -6.73 -10.11
CA THR A 81 23.96 -7.28 -8.91
C THR A 81 24.79 -6.26 -8.15
N GLN A 82 25.35 -5.26 -8.86
CA GLN A 82 26.16 -4.20 -8.27
C GLN A 82 26.02 -2.89 -9.05
N ILE A 83 26.12 -1.77 -8.34
CA ILE A 83 26.25 -0.42 -8.91
C ILE A 83 27.65 0.08 -8.60
N LEU A 84 28.33 0.61 -9.61
CA LEU A 84 29.68 1.20 -9.55
C LEU A 84 29.58 2.70 -9.87
N PRO A 85 29.26 3.56 -8.88
CA PRO A 85 28.93 4.96 -9.13
C PRO A 85 30.09 5.77 -9.75
N GLU A 86 31.32 5.51 -9.35
CA GLU A 86 32.51 6.22 -9.82
C GLU A 86 32.76 6.04 -11.33
N SER A 87 32.51 4.85 -11.83
CA SER A 87 32.65 4.53 -13.28
C SER A 87 31.32 4.67 -14.05
N LYS A 88 30.24 5.03 -13.37
CA LYS A 88 28.88 5.07 -13.93
C LYS A 88 28.50 3.78 -14.65
N GLN A 89 28.68 2.67 -13.97
CA GLN A 89 28.40 1.33 -14.49
C GLN A 89 27.53 0.53 -13.51
N VAL A 90 26.84 -0.47 -14.05
CA VAL A 90 26.21 -1.51 -13.26
C VAL A 90 26.70 -2.87 -13.72
N GLU A 91 26.83 -3.82 -12.80
CA GLU A 91 27.00 -5.23 -13.13
C GLU A 91 25.66 -5.90 -13.25
N VAL A 92 25.49 -6.67 -14.30
CA VAL A 92 24.22 -7.36 -14.63
C VAL A 92 24.50 -8.85 -14.77
N LYS A 93 23.64 -9.66 -14.14
CA LYS A 93 23.64 -11.12 -14.26
C LYS A 93 22.42 -11.58 -15.03
N LYS A 94 22.62 -12.32 -16.11
CA LYS A 94 21.57 -13.06 -16.84
C LYS A 94 21.19 -14.29 -16.02
N LEU A 95 19.98 -14.34 -15.47
CA LEU A 95 19.58 -15.40 -14.52
C LEU A 95 19.48 -16.77 -15.19
N GLY A 96 19.12 -16.84 -16.46
CA GLY A 96 19.02 -18.09 -17.21
C GLY A 96 20.35 -18.77 -17.52
N THR A 97 21.42 -18.00 -17.76
CA THR A 97 22.77 -18.51 -18.13
C THR A 97 23.81 -18.37 -17.02
N GLY A 98 23.58 -17.48 -16.07
CA GLY A 98 24.56 -17.10 -15.06
C GLY A 98 25.65 -16.14 -15.57
N GLU A 99 25.65 -15.79 -16.86
CA GLU A 99 26.58 -14.84 -17.46
C GLU A 99 26.46 -13.46 -16.85
N THR A 100 27.60 -12.80 -16.58
CA THR A 100 27.67 -11.44 -16.08
C THR A 100 28.28 -10.50 -17.11
N TYR A 101 27.83 -9.25 -17.13
CA TYR A 101 28.37 -8.19 -17.96
C TYR A 101 28.16 -6.83 -17.28
N THR A 102 28.82 -5.81 -17.81
CA THR A 102 28.67 -4.43 -17.33
C THR A 102 27.88 -3.59 -18.32
N GLU A 103 27.12 -2.64 -17.80
CA GLU A 103 26.37 -1.65 -18.58
C GLU A 103 26.66 -0.25 -18.06
N THR A 104 26.87 0.72 -18.95
CA THR A 104 27.16 2.13 -18.58
C THR A 104 25.87 2.96 -18.54
N TYR A 105 25.89 4.07 -17.80
CA TYR A 105 24.79 5.03 -17.76
C TYR A 105 25.27 6.48 -17.66
N ASP A 106 24.43 7.39 -18.15
CA ASP A 106 24.53 8.82 -17.84
C ASP A 106 23.71 9.14 -16.58
N LYS A 107 22.51 8.56 -16.46
CA LYS A 107 21.64 8.62 -15.28
C LYS A 107 21.06 7.24 -14.96
N LEU A 108 20.96 6.94 -13.67
CA LEU A 108 20.43 5.68 -13.13
C LEU A 108 19.18 5.94 -12.30
N VAL A 109 18.18 5.10 -12.44
CA VAL A 109 16.94 5.13 -11.66
C VAL A 109 16.75 3.82 -10.90
N LEU A 110 16.61 3.92 -9.58
CA LEU A 110 16.34 2.79 -8.69
C LEU A 110 14.85 2.72 -8.36
N SER A 111 14.17 1.68 -8.82
CA SER A 111 12.77 1.38 -8.51
C SER A 111 12.60 -0.10 -8.14
N PRO A 112 13.41 -0.66 -7.22
CA PRO A 112 13.42 -2.08 -6.93
C PRO A 112 12.21 -2.54 -6.11
N GLY A 113 11.46 -1.60 -5.53
CA GLY A 113 10.29 -1.87 -4.72
C GLY A 113 10.60 -2.33 -3.30
N ALA A 114 9.75 -3.21 -2.76
CA ALA A 114 9.88 -3.78 -1.42
C ALA A 114 9.72 -5.29 -1.46
N GLU A 115 10.22 -5.99 -0.45
CA GLU A 115 10.12 -7.43 -0.29
C GLU A 115 9.23 -7.81 0.88
N PRO A 116 8.44 -8.89 0.79
CA PRO A 116 7.72 -9.43 1.93
C PRO A 116 8.67 -9.77 3.07
N LEU A 117 8.26 -9.44 4.28
CA LEU A 117 8.97 -9.85 5.48
C LEU A 117 8.85 -11.36 5.67
N ARG A 118 9.99 -12.02 5.86
CA ARG A 118 10.07 -13.45 6.18
C ARG A 118 10.97 -13.63 7.40
N PRO A 119 10.43 -13.55 8.61
CA PRO A 119 11.22 -13.63 9.85
C PRO A 119 11.74 -15.05 10.06
N ARG A 120 12.72 -15.19 10.93
CA ARG A 120 13.26 -16.49 11.34
C ARG A 120 12.31 -17.14 12.34
N ILE A 121 11.32 -17.86 11.83
CA ILE A 121 10.37 -18.66 12.63
C ILE A 121 10.59 -20.12 12.24
N GLU A 122 10.65 -21.02 13.22
CA GLU A 122 10.79 -22.45 13.00
C GLU A 122 9.67 -22.97 12.07
N GLY A 123 10.05 -23.76 11.08
CA GLY A 123 9.12 -24.35 10.11
C GLY A 123 8.64 -23.42 8.98
N ILE A 124 9.10 -22.18 8.91
CA ILE A 124 8.69 -21.19 7.88
C ILE A 124 9.03 -21.60 6.46
N GLU A 125 9.97 -22.53 6.28
CA GLU A 125 10.43 -23.01 4.96
C GLU A 125 9.51 -24.07 4.35
N SER A 126 8.40 -24.43 5.00
CA SER A 126 7.40 -25.35 4.45
C SER A 126 6.88 -24.81 3.10
N LYS A 127 6.74 -25.72 2.13
CA LYS A 127 6.18 -25.42 0.79
C LYS A 127 4.70 -25.03 0.80
N LYS A 128 4.03 -25.20 1.96
CA LYS A 128 2.63 -24.83 2.18
C LYS A 128 2.49 -23.44 2.78
N ILE A 129 3.61 -22.72 2.97
CA ILE A 129 3.66 -21.33 3.48
C ILE A 129 4.05 -20.41 2.33
N PHE A 130 3.15 -19.51 1.98
CA PHE A 130 3.26 -18.62 0.83
C PHE A 130 3.45 -17.17 1.25
N THR A 131 4.09 -16.40 0.40
CA THR A 131 4.06 -14.94 0.40
C THR A 131 3.54 -14.48 -0.95
N LEU A 132 2.93 -13.30 -1.02
CA LEU A 132 2.41 -12.73 -2.27
C LEU A 132 3.12 -11.41 -2.56
N ARG A 133 3.87 -11.37 -3.67
CA ARG A 133 4.55 -10.17 -4.14
C ARG A 133 4.41 -9.94 -5.64
N ASN A 134 4.51 -11.01 -6.43
CA ASN A 134 4.67 -10.94 -7.88
C ASN A 134 3.82 -11.98 -8.60
N VAL A 135 3.89 -11.99 -9.94
CA VAL A 135 3.12 -12.93 -10.76
C VAL A 135 3.51 -14.39 -10.53
N PRO A 136 4.80 -14.78 -10.43
CA PRO A 136 5.18 -16.14 -10.06
C PRO A 136 4.61 -16.63 -8.72
N ASP A 137 4.61 -15.79 -7.68
CA ASP A 137 3.98 -16.13 -6.40
C ASP A 137 2.48 -16.40 -6.58
N THR A 138 1.83 -15.52 -7.35
CA THR A 138 0.40 -15.63 -7.69
C THR A 138 0.10 -16.93 -8.41
N ASP A 139 0.88 -17.25 -9.45
CA ASP A 139 0.74 -18.50 -10.22
C ASP A 139 0.91 -19.72 -9.28
N THR A 140 1.89 -19.67 -8.38
CA THR A 140 2.15 -20.72 -7.39
C THR A 140 0.98 -20.92 -6.45
N ILE A 141 0.46 -19.83 -5.84
CA ILE A 141 -0.69 -19.88 -4.93
C ILE A 141 -1.94 -20.35 -5.68
N LYS A 142 -2.22 -19.77 -6.86
CA LYS A 142 -3.38 -20.15 -7.67
C LYS A 142 -3.35 -21.63 -8.07
N ASN A 143 -2.17 -22.12 -8.49
CA ASN A 143 -2.00 -23.52 -8.81
C ASN A 143 -2.24 -24.40 -7.59
N TYR A 144 -1.66 -24.05 -6.44
CA TYR A 144 -1.87 -24.78 -5.19
C TYR A 144 -3.36 -24.87 -4.82
N VAL A 145 -4.08 -23.74 -4.86
CA VAL A 145 -5.52 -23.70 -4.58
C VAL A 145 -6.30 -24.59 -5.55
N ASN A 146 -5.97 -24.60 -6.81
CA ASN A 146 -6.68 -25.38 -7.85
C ASN A 146 -6.40 -26.88 -7.75
N THR A 147 -5.16 -27.28 -7.42
CA THR A 147 -4.74 -28.70 -7.41
C THR A 147 -4.98 -29.36 -6.06
N GLU A 148 -4.58 -28.71 -4.98
CA GLU A 148 -4.66 -29.26 -3.62
C GLU A 148 -6.03 -29.03 -2.98
N LYS A 149 -6.80 -28.05 -3.49
CA LYS A 149 -8.15 -27.70 -3.00
C LYS A 149 -8.20 -27.56 -1.48
N PRO A 150 -7.39 -26.64 -0.91
CA PRO A 150 -7.31 -26.44 0.52
C PRO A 150 -8.69 -26.09 1.08
N ARG A 151 -9.04 -26.69 2.23
CA ARG A 151 -10.30 -26.40 2.95
C ARG A 151 -10.11 -25.32 4.01
N THR A 152 -8.87 -25.17 4.50
CA THR A 152 -8.52 -24.28 5.59
C THR A 152 -7.26 -23.49 5.24
N ALA A 153 -7.24 -22.21 5.59
CA ALA A 153 -6.08 -21.34 5.44
C ALA A 153 -5.87 -20.47 6.68
N VAL A 154 -4.62 -20.25 7.04
CA VAL A 154 -4.25 -19.21 8.01
C VAL A 154 -3.57 -18.08 7.27
N VAL A 155 -4.09 -16.87 7.43
CA VAL A 155 -3.47 -15.64 6.95
C VAL A 155 -2.81 -14.96 8.14
N VAL A 156 -1.48 -14.87 8.12
CA VAL A 156 -0.69 -14.23 9.17
C VAL A 156 -0.43 -12.79 8.77
N GLY A 157 -1.04 -11.86 9.50
CA GLY A 157 -1.03 -10.42 9.23
C GLY A 157 -2.36 -9.88 8.70
N GLY A 158 -2.94 -8.93 9.41
CA GLY A 158 -4.23 -8.29 9.13
C GLY A 158 -4.11 -6.96 8.36
N GLY A 159 -3.06 -6.80 7.54
CA GLY A 159 -2.88 -5.64 6.65
C GLY A 159 -3.68 -5.75 5.35
N PHE A 160 -3.47 -4.83 4.40
CA PHE A 160 -4.17 -4.80 3.11
C PHE A 160 -4.10 -6.14 2.36
N ILE A 161 -2.89 -6.63 2.07
CA ILE A 161 -2.69 -7.88 1.33
C ILE A 161 -3.31 -9.07 2.07
N GLY A 162 -3.16 -9.11 3.40
CA GLY A 162 -3.72 -10.19 4.22
C GLY A 162 -5.24 -10.25 4.14
N LEU A 163 -5.94 -9.12 4.27
CA LEU A 163 -7.39 -9.07 4.21
C LEU A 163 -7.94 -9.31 2.81
N GLU A 164 -7.28 -8.77 1.76
CA GLU A 164 -7.63 -9.07 0.37
C GLU A 164 -7.49 -10.56 0.06
N MET A 165 -6.41 -11.20 0.54
CA MET A 165 -6.24 -12.65 0.38
C MET A 165 -7.22 -13.46 1.21
N ALA A 166 -7.53 -13.02 2.44
CA ALA A 166 -8.53 -13.67 3.29
C ALA A 166 -9.91 -13.67 2.61
N GLU A 167 -10.33 -12.54 2.04
CA GLU A 167 -11.55 -12.43 1.26
C GLU A 167 -11.53 -13.36 0.05
N ASN A 168 -10.48 -13.27 -0.78
CA ASN A 168 -10.43 -14.00 -2.04
C ASN A 168 -10.33 -15.53 -1.82
N LEU A 169 -9.65 -16.01 -0.79
CA LEU A 169 -9.65 -17.42 -0.41
C LEU A 169 -11.01 -17.86 0.14
N HIS A 170 -11.66 -17.02 0.95
CA HIS A 170 -12.99 -17.30 1.48
C HIS A 170 -14.04 -17.43 0.37
N GLU A 171 -14.01 -16.56 -0.64
CA GLU A 171 -14.93 -16.62 -1.80
C GLU A 171 -14.75 -17.91 -2.62
N LEU A 172 -13.57 -18.54 -2.55
CA LEU A 172 -13.31 -19.87 -3.12
C LEU A 172 -13.77 -21.03 -2.20
N GLY A 173 -14.43 -20.74 -1.09
CA GLY A 173 -14.93 -21.72 -0.14
C GLY A 173 -13.89 -22.23 0.87
N VAL A 174 -12.76 -21.54 1.02
CA VAL A 174 -11.74 -21.87 2.02
C VAL A 174 -12.13 -21.24 3.37
N HIS A 175 -12.10 -22.02 4.45
CA HIS A 175 -12.25 -21.49 5.80
C HIS A 175 -10.98 -20.77 6.23
N VAL A 176 -11.05 -19.44 6.36
CA VAL A 176 -9.90 -18.60 6.65
C VAL A 176 -9.86 -18.18 8.12
N THR A 177 -8.67 -18.22 8.72
CA THR A 177 -8.38 -17.59 10.01
C THR A 177 -7.28 -16.55 9.83
N VAL A 178 -7.56 -15.30 10.21
CA VAL A 178 -6.57 -14.23 10.27
C VAL A 178 -5.92 -14.20 11.64
N VAL A 179 -4.60 -14.21 11.69
CA VAL A 179 -3.80 -14.08 12.91
C VAL A 179 -3.04 -12.76 12.84
N GLU A 180 -3.26 -11.88 13.82
CA GLU A 180 -2.65 -10.56 13.90
C GLU A 180 -2.02 -10.34 15.29
N MET A 181 -0.77 -9.93 15.32
CA MET A 181 -0.04 -9.69 16.57
C MET A 181 -0.53 -8.44 17.30
N ALA A 182 -1.04 -7.46 16.56
CA ALA A 182 -1.64 -6.26 17.13
C ALA A 182 -3.07 -6.53 17.62
N ASN A 183 -3.61 -5.58 18.37
CA ASN A 183 -4.99 -5.63 18.86
C ASN A 183 -6.03 -5.33 17.78
N GLN A 184 -5.60 -5.09 16.53
CA GLN A 184 -6.49 -4.75 15.41
C GLN A 184 -5.88 -5.13 14.06
N VAL A 185 -6.75 -5.39 13.09
CA VAL A 185 -6.39 -5.40 11.66
C VAL A 185 -6.33 -3.96 11.12
N MET A 186 -5.83 -3.78 9.90
CA MET A 186 -5.75 -2.49 9.20
C MET A 186 -5.05 -1.42 10.04
N ALA A 187 -3.77 -1.61 10.29
CA ALA A 187 -2.94 -0.69 11.09
C ALA A 187 -3.08 0.82 10.73
N PRO A 188 -3.38 1.24 9.49
CA PRO A 188 -3.67 2.64 9.18
C PRO A 188 -4.94 3.20 9.83
N LEU A 189 -5.91 2.36 10.22
CA LEU A 189 -7.08 2.79 10.99
C LEU A 189 -6.75 2.96 12.48
N ASP A 190 -7.53 3.77 13.16
CA ASP A 190 -7.63 3.71 14.61
C ASP A 190 -8.56 2.56 15.05
N TYR A 191 -8.37 2.06 16.28
CA TYR A 191 -9.08 0.89 16.79
C TYR A 191 -10.60 0.97 16.62
N SER A 192 -11.19 2.14 16.91
CA SER A 192 -12.64 2.36 16.79
C SER A 192 -13.19 2.13 15.38
N MET A 193 -12.40 2.45 14.36
CA MET A 193 -12.77 2.23 12.96
C MET A 193 -12.41 0.80 12.51
N ALA A 194 -11.31 0.24 13.02
CA ALA A 194 -10.93 -1.14 12.79
C ALA A 194 -11.94 -2.14 13.40
N ALA A 195 -12.60 -1.78 14.51
CA ALA A 195 -13.63 -2.60 15.12
C ALA A 195 -14.81 -2.90 14.17
N ILE A 196 -15.14 -1.98 13.27
CA ILE A 196 -16.17 -2.22 12.24
C ILE A 196 -15.69 -3.31 11.26
N VAL A 197 -14.40 -3.30 10.92
CA VAL A 197 -13.78 -4.34 10.08
C VAL A 197 -13.76 -5.69 10.80
N HIS A 198 -13.48 -5.70 12.10
CA HIS A 198 -13.55 -6.93 12.92
C HIS A 198 -14.95 -7.55 12.88
N GLN A 199 -15.99 -6.72 13.07
CA GLN A 199 -17.39 -7.19 13.00
C GLN A 199 -17.73 -7.76 11.61
N GLN A 200 -17.24 -7.14 10.53
CA GLN A 200 -17.42 -7.65 9.17
C GLN A 200 -16.76 -9.02 8.99
N LEU A 201 -15.51 -9.18 9.42
CA LEU A 201 -14.79 -10.45 9.33
C LEU A 201 -15.51 -11.56 10.10
N ILE A 202 -15.93 -11.28 11.34
CA ILE A 202 -16.68 -12.22 12.18
C ILE A 202 -18.03 -12.57 11.54
N GLY A 203 -18.76 -11.57 11.02
CA GLY A 203 -20.02 -11.76 10.32
C GLY A 203 -19.90 -12.62 9.06
N LYS A 204 -18.75 -12.57 8.39
CA LYS A 204 -18.40 -13.46 7.26
C LYS A 204 -17.79 -14.81 7.70
N GLN A 205 -17.81 -15.12 8.99
CA GLN A 205 -17.26 -16.37 9.55
C GLN A 205 -15.75 -16.53 9.30
N VAL A 206 -15.02 -15.44 9.13
CA VAL A 206 -13.56 -15.48 9.13
C VAL A 206 -13.07 -15.53 10.57
N GLY A 207 -12.27 -16.53 10.90
CA GLY A 207 -11.63 -16.62 12.21
C GLY A 207 -10.70 -15.43 12.43
N LEU A 208 -10.77 -14.80 13.61
CA LEU A 208 -9.94 -13.63 13.93
C LEU A 208 -9.22 -13.83 15.25
N MET A 209 -7.88 -13.92 15.20
CA MET A 209 -6.99 -14.03 16.35
C MET A 209 -6.16 -12.75 16.42
N LEU A 210 -6.50 -11.88 17.35
CA LEU A 210 -5.80 -10.62 17.63
C LEU A 210 -4.92 -10.77 18.87
N GLU A 211 -3.95 -9.86 19.02
CA GLU A 211 -3.00 -9.83 20.14
C GLU A 211 -2.22 -11.15 20.29
N ASP A 212 -2.09 -11.90 19.19
CA ASP A 212 -1.43 -13.19 19.22
C ASP A 212 -0.56 -13.38 17.99
N GLY A 213 0.68 -13.72 18.19
CA GLY A 213 1.66 -13.89 17.13
C GLY A 213 2.01 -15.36 16.91
N VAL A 214 2.46 -15.68 15.72
CA VAL A 214 2.96 -17.03 15.41
C VAL A 214 4.30 -17.22 16.12
N SER A 215 4.45 -18.39 16.77
CA SER A 215 5.69 -18.82 17.43
C SER A 215 6.47 -19.84 16.59
N ARG A 216 5.81 -20.78 15.93
CA ARG A 216 6.41 -21.76 15.02
C ARG A 216 5.37 -22.35 14.06
N PHE A 217 5.85 -22.97 13.02
CA PHE A 217 5.06 -23.77 12.10
C PHE A 217 5.51 -25.23 12.20
N GLU A 218 4.57 -26.15 12.16
CA GLU A 218 4.86 -27.58 12.18
C GLU A 218 4.19 -28.23 10.97
N GLU A 219 5.01 -28.68 10.02
CA GLU A 219 4.50 -29.36 8.84
C GLU A 219 3.98 -30.75 9.21
N THR A 220 2.80 -31.07 8.71
CA THR A 220 2.14 -32.35 8.90
C THR A 220 1.89 -33.02 7.54
N SER A 221 1.51 -34.30 7.56
CA SER A 221 1.18 -35.02 6.32
C SER A 221 0.03 -34.37 5.52
N ARG A 222 -0.85 -33.62 6.17
CA ARG A 222 -2.04 -33.00 5.55
C ARG A 222 -1.95 -31.48 5.39
N GLY A 223 -1.07 -30.80 6.14
CA GLY A 223 -1.05 -29.34 6.15
C GLY A 223 0.07 -28.79 7.01
N VAL A 224 -0.20 -27.69 7.67
CA VAL A 224 0.69 -27.00 8.63
C VAL A 224 -0.10 -26.71 9.89
N THR A 225 0.43 -27.06 11.05
CA THR A 225 -0.09 -26.56 12.32
C THR A 225 0.61 -25.24 12.66
N VAL A 226 -0.16 -24.17 12.76
CA VAL A 226 0.33 -22.84 13.16
C VAL A 226 0.24 -22.74 14.67
N HIS A 227 1.39 -22.65 15.36
CA HIS A 227 1.46 -22.48 16.81
C HIS A 227 1.54 -21.00 17.15
N LEU A 228 0.66 -20.54 18.03
CA LEU A 228 0.61 -19.16 18.48
C LEU A 228 1.36 -18.97 19.79
N LYS A 229 1.73 -17.75 20.11
CA LYS A 229 2.42 -17.39 21.37
C LYS A 229 1.56 -17.67 22.61
N SER A 230 0.24 -17.61 22.48
CA SER A 230 -0.71 -17.96 23.54
C SER A 230 -0.76 -19.45 23.86
N GLY A 231 -0.10 -20.29 23.05
CA GLY A 231 -0.19 -21.76 23.13
C GLY A 231 -1.31 -22.37 22.29
N LYS A 232 -2.17 -21.57 21.66
CA LYS A 232 -3.16 -22.07 20.70
C LYS A 232 -2.48 -22.66 19.48
N GLN A 233 -3.15 -23.65 18.88
CA GLN A 233 -2.71 -24.33 17.66
C GLN A 233 -3.83 -24.29 16.63
N ILE A 234 -3.49 -23.91 15.40
CA ILE A 234 -4.45 -23.80 14.30
C ILE A 234 -3.97 -24.70 13.16
N PRO A 235 -4.64 -25.83 12.90
CA PRO A 235 -4.34 -26.64 11.73
C PRO A 235 -4.84 -25.92 10.46
N ALA A 236 -4.03 -25.94 9.41
CA ALA A 236 -4.36 -25.35 8.13
C ALA A 236 -3.76 -26.17 6.97
N ASP A 237 -4.45 -26.18 5.84
CA ASP A 237 -3.93 -26.82 4.61
C ASP A 237 -2.88 -25.91 3.95
N MET A 238 -3.00 -24.60 4.14
CA MET A 238 -2.04 -23.60 3.66
C MET A 238 -1.93 -22.41 4.61
N VAL A 239 -0.80 -21.72 4.53
CA VAL A 239 -0.54 -20.48 5.28
C VAL A 239 -0.12 -19.39 4.31
N LEU A 240 -0.65 -18.19 4.47
CA LEU A 240 -0.18 -16.98 3.79
C LEU A 240 0.49 -16.04 4.81
N LEU A 241 1.75 -15.69 4.57
CA LEU A 241 2.47 -14.68 5.36
C LEU A 241 2.29 -13.31 4.72
N SER A 242 1.65 -12.41 5.44
CA SER A 242 1.37 -11.03 5.03
C SER A 242 1.68 -10.03 6.14
N ILE A 243 2.82 -10.21 6.80
CA ILE A 243 3.24 -9.48 8.00
C ILE A 243 3.97 -8.18 7.70
N GLY A 244 3.86 -7.67 6.48
CA GLY A 244 4.46 -6.44 6.01
C GLY A 244 5.57 -6.66 4.98
N VAL A 245 6.14 -5.54 4.56
CA VAL A 245 7.21 -5.47 3.55
C VAL A 245 8.38 -4.64 4.06
N ARG A 246 9.55 -4.83 3.49
CA ARG A 246 10.72 -3.97 3.71
C ARG A 246 11.21 -3.40 2.39
N PRO A 247 11.70 -2.16 2.36
CA PRO A 247 12.34 -1.58 1.19
C PRO A 247 13.50 -2.44 0.67
N GLU A 248 13.60 -2.60 -0.64
CA GLU A 248 14.73 -3.27 -1.29
C GLU A 248 15.86 -2.25 -1.47
N THR A 249 16.80 -2.23 -0.54
CA THR A 249 17.86 -1.20 -0.50
C THR A 249 19.27 -1.76 -0.62
N ARG A 250 19.43 -3.05 -0.86
CA ARG A 250 20.74 -3.70 -0.94
C ARG A 250 21.68 -3.02 -1.94
N LEU A 251 21.24 -2.86 -3.18
CA LEU A 251 22.04 -2.21 -4.24
C LEU A 251 22.46 -0.79 -3.88
N ALA A 252 21.54 0.00 -3.32
CA ALA A 252 21.81 1.37 -2.91
C ALA A 252 22.83 1.43 -1.77
N LYS A 253 22.70 0.56 -0.77
CA LYS A 253 23.59 0.47 0.37
C LYS A 253 25.00 0.03 -0.04
N GLU A 254 25.11 -1.00 -0.88
CA GLU A 254 26.40 -1.51 -1.38
C GLU A 254 27.09 -0.50 -2.29
N ALA A 255 26.34 0.36 -2.98
CA ALA A 255 26.85 1.48 -3.78
C ALA A 255 27.22 2.73 -2.93
N GLY A 256 27.13 2.67 -1.60
CA GLY A 256 27.45 3.80 -0.73
C GLY A 256 26.41 4.92 -0.73
N LEU A 257 25.19 4.68 -1.26
CA LEU A 257 24.12 5.67 -1.20
C LEU A 257 23.54 5.76 0.22
N THR A 258 23.10 6.95 0.61
CA THR A 258 22.53 7.19 1.93
C THR A 258 21.21 6.43 2.10
N ILE A 259 21.12 5.65 3.19
CA ILE A 259 19.90 4.99 3.63
C ILE A 259 19.33 5.79 4.79
N GLY A 260 18.03 6.07 4.75
CA GLY A 260 17.35 6.85 5.77
C GLY A 260 17.10 6.06 7.07
N ALA A 261 16.58 6.75 8.07
CA ALA A 261 16.39 6.20 9.42
C ALA A 261 15.36 5.06 9.50
N LEU A 262 14.44 4.99 8.54
CA LEU A 262 13.43 3.93 8.46
C LEU A 262 13.85 2.76 7.57
N GLY A 263 15.05 2.82 6.98
CA GLY A 263 15.64 1.76 6.16
C GLY A 263 15.37 1.89 4.67
N GLY A 264 14.69 2.95 4.21
CA GLY A 264 14.51 3.27 2.79
C GLY A 264 15.68 4.06 2.22
N ILE A 265 15.79 4.14 0.89
CA ILE A 265 16.77 5.00 0.23
C ILE A 265 16.40 6.45 0.51
N ALA A 266 17.35 7.23 1.03
CA ALA A 266 17.16 8.67 1.25
C ALA A 266 17.19 9.41 -0.08
N VAL A 267 16.19 10.25 -0.32
CA VAL A 267 16.09 11.11 -1.50
C VAL A 267 15.75 12.55 -1.11
N ASN A 268 16.18 13.50 -1.93
CA ASN A 268 15.78 14.89 -1.79
C ASN A 268 14.41 15.16 -2.43
N GLU A 269 13.96 16.40 -2.45
CA GLU A 269 12.69 16.82 -3.04
C GLU A 269 12.58 16.55 -4.55
N TYR A 270 13.70 16.38 -5.23
CA TYR A 270 13.77 16.01 -6.66
C TYR A 270 13.80 14.51 -6.90
N MET A 271 13.67 13.70 -5.85
CA MET A 271 13.82 12.23 -5.85
C MET A 271 15.25 11.78 -6.20
N GLN A 272 16.25 12.65 -6.04
CA GLN A 272 17.66 12.37 -6.26
C GLN A 272 18.28 11.81 -4.97
N THR A 273 19.11 10.80 -5.09
CA THR A 273 19.84 10.18 -3.97
C THR A 273 21.05 11.06 -3.54
N SER A 274 21.89 10.55 -2.65
CA SER A 274 23.16 11.20 -2.29
C SER A 274 24.14 11.28 -3.45
N ASN A 275 23.92 10.55 -4.55
CA ASN A 275 24.67 10.69 -5.80
C ASN A 275 23.83 11.45 -6.84
N PRO A 276 24.36 12.53 -7.45
CA PRO A 276 23.61 13.40 -8.37
C PRO A 276 23.22 12.74 -9.70
N ASP A 277 23.78 11.61 -10.03
CA ASP A 277 23.45 10.84 -11.23
C ASP A 277 22.49 9.69 -10.99
N ILE A 278 22.08 9.49 -9.71
CA ILE A 278 21.23 8.37 -9.29
C ILE A 278 19.95 8.91 -8.62
N TYR A 279 18.82 8.52 -9.15
CA TYR A 279 17.48 8.79 -8.60
C TYR A 279 16.87 7.52 -8.03
N ALA A 280 15.97 7.65 -7.07
CA ALA A 280 15.26 6.50 -6.52
C ALA A 280 13.79 6.84 -6.25
N LEU A 281 12.90 5.84 -6.35
CA LEU A 281 11.46 6.03 -6.18
C LEU A 281 10.71 4.74 -5.81
N GLY A 282 9.43 4.90 -5.49
CA GLY A 282 8.51 3.82 -5.15
C GLY A 282 8.71 3.31 -3.73
N ASP A 283 8.43 2.03 -3.50
CA ASP A 283 8.40 1.43 -2.17
C ASP A 283 9.79 1.34 -1.50
N ALA A 284 10.84 1.60 -2.27
CA ALA A 284 12.22 1.54 -1.79
C ALA A 284 12.70 2.82 -1.09
N VAL A 285 11.98 3.94 -1.20
CA VAL A 285 12.45 5.25 -0.73
C VAL A 285 11.77 5.72 0.55
N GLU A 286 12.50 6.51 1.35
CA GLU A 286 11.90 7.34 2.39
C GLU A 286 11.44 8.66 1.80
N VAL A 287 10.21 9.05 2.11
CA VAL A 287 9.61 10.31 1.66
C VAL A 287 9.04 11.08 2.85
N ARG A 288 8.80 12.36 2.67
CA ARG A 288 8.15 13.19 3.68
C ARG A 288 6.68 12.84 3.81
N HIS A 289 6.21 12.60 5.05
CA HIS A 289 4.78 12.52 5.33
C HIS A 289 4.19 13.94 5.40
N LEU A 290 3.21 14.26 4.57
CA LEU A 290 2.71 15.64 4.40
C LEU A 290 2.14 16.26 5.68
N VAL A 291 1.53 15.46 6.55
CA VAL A 291 0.91 15.96 7.78
C VAL A 291 1.93 16.15 8.90
N THR A 292 2.79 15.15 9.12
CA THR A 292 3.75 15.19 10.24
C THR A 292 5.05 15.88 9.89
N GLY A 293 5.36 16.02 8.60
CA GLY A 293 6.64 16.53 8.13
C GLY A 293 7.83 15.58 8.32
N LYS A 294 7.61 14.40 8.89
CA LYS A 294 8.63 13.41 9.22
C LYS A 294 8.86 12.43 8.07
N PRO A 295 10.02 11.75 8.02
CA PRO A 295 10.23 10.64 7.10
C PRO A 295 9.20 9.54 7.27
N ALA A 296 8.80 8.92 6.16
CA ALA A 296 7.84 7.81 6.13
C ALA A 296 8.16 6.84 5.00
N LEU A 297 7.81 5.58 5.21
CA LEU A 297 7.75 4.55 4.17
C LEU A 297 6.26 4.34 3.82
N ILE A 298 5.89 4.65 2.60
CA ILE A 298 4.49 4.57 2.15
C ILE A 298 4.45 3.83 0.81
N PRO A 299 4.41 2.48 0.85
CA PRO A 299 4.46 1.63 -0.34
C PRO A 299 3.09 1.61 -1.04
N LEU A 300 2.83 2.61 -1.88
CA LEU A 300 1.60 2.78 -2.63
C LEU A 300 1.88 3.12 -4.09
N ALA A 301 1.09 2.56 -5.00
CA ALA A 301 1.25 2.74 -6.45
C ALA A 301 1.02 4.18 -6.92
N GLY A 302 0.08 4.91 -6.32
CA GLY A 302 -0.19 6.32 -6.64
C GLY A 302 1.04 7.21 -6.43
N PRO A 303 1.64 7.24 -5.23
CA PRO A 303 2.91 7.90 -4.97
C PRO A 303 4.04 7.47 -5.92
N ALA A 304 4.23 6.17 -6.14
CA ALA A 304 5.28 5.64 -7.03
C ALA A 304 5.14 6.16 -8.46
N ASN A 305 3.93 6.20 -9.02
CA ASN A 305 3.68 6.74 -10.36
C ASN A 305 3.91 8.26 -10.45
N LYS A 306 3.49 9.03 -9.42
CA LYS A 306 3.75 10.46 -9.35
C LYS A 306 5.26 10.75 -9.27
N GLN A 307 5.97 10.02 -8.41
CA GLN A 307 7.42 10.09 -8.28
C GLN A 307 8.12 9.75 -9.60
N GLY A 308 7.67 8.70 -10.29
CA GLY A 308 8.23 8.29 -11.59
C GLY A 308 8.13 9.37 -12.65
N ARG A 309 7.02 10.13 -12.66
CA ARG A 309 6.86 11.28 -13.55
C ARG A 309 7.86 12.38 -13.19
N ILE A 310 7.96 12.76 -11.91
CA ILE A 310 8.88 13.79 -11.41
C ILE A 310 10.34 13.43 -11.71
N VAL A 311 10.74 12.18 -11.46
CA VAL A 311 12.10 11.70 -11.75
C VAL A 311 12.44 11.85 -13.24
N ALA A 312 11.55 11.45 -14.14
CA ALA A 312 11.80 11.60 -15.57
C ALA A 312 11.91 13.05 -15.99
N ASP A 313 11.02 13.92 -15.48
CA ASP A 313 11.05 15.35 -15.77
C ASP A 313 12.36 15.99 -15.25
N ASN A 314 12.80 15.62 -14.05
CA ASN A 314 14.05 16.13 -13.44
C ASN A 314 15.31 15.65 -14.16
N ILE A 315 15.35 14.40 -14.60
CA ILE A 315 16.47 13.85 -15.38
C ILE A 315 16.68 14.64 -16.69
N VAL A 316 15.62 15.00 -17.40
CA VAL A 316 15.70 15.68 -18.70
C VAL A 316 15.84 17.19 -18.56
N SER A 317 15.13 17.79 -17.60
CA SER A 317 15.00 19.26 -17.48
C SER A 317 15.88 19.88 -16.39
N GLY A 318 16.58 19.03 -15.60
CA GLY A 318 17.45 19.47 -14.50
C GLY A 318 16.65 19.89 -13.26
N ASN A 319 16.36 19.01 -12.34
CA ASN A 319 15.81 19.19 -10.99
C ASN A 319 14.90 20.43 -10.78
N LYS A 320 13.78 20.50 -11.51
CA LYS A 320 12.80 21.59 -11.43
C LYS A 320 11.51 21.21 -10.73
N GLU A 321 11.14 19.93 -10.84
CA GLU A 321 9.88 19.42 -10.28
C GLU A 321 10.12 18.83 -8.89
N THR A 322 9.33 19.27 -7.89
CA THR A 322 9.46 18.79 -6.53
C THR A 322 8.40 17.76 -6.17
N TYR A 323 8.81 16.78 -5.36
CA TYR A 323 7.91 15.86 -4.68
C TYR A 323 7.74 16.29 -3.22
N ASP A 324 6.61 16.91 -2.90
CA ASP A 324 6.37 17.45 -1.56
C ASP A 324 6.13 16.38 -0.50
N GLY A 325 5.99 15.13 -0.92
CA GLY A 325 5.71 13.99 -0.06
C GLY A 325 4.32 13.37 -0.30
N THR A 326 3.89 12.55 0.65
CA THR A 326 2.59 11.86 0.59
C THR A 326 1.95 11.78 1.96
N MET A 327 0.63 11.63 1.99
CA MET A 327 -0.16 11.43 3.21
C MET A 327 -0.70 10.00 3.37
N GLY A 328 -0.35 9.09 2.46
CA GLY A 328 -0.75 7.68 2.55
C GLY A 328 -2.24 7.43 2.32
N THR A 329 -2.87 8.20 1.42
CA THR A 329 -4.27 7.93 1.05
C THR A 329 -4.40 6.54 0.48
N SER A 330 -5.25 5.73 1.09
CA SER A 330 -5.43 4.32 0.75
C SER A 330 -6.87 3.87 0.94
N ILE A 331 -7.25 2.85 0.17
CA ILE A 331 -8.58 2.25 0.20
C ILE A 331 -8.45 0.74 -0.02
N ALA A 332 -9.30 -0.03 0.66
CA ALA A 332 -9.41 -1.47 0.47
C ALA A 332 -10.86 -1.92 0.55
N LYS A 333 -11.15 -3.01 -0.13
CA LYS A 333 -12.37 -3.78 0.00
C LYS A 333 -12.14 -4.91 1.02
N VAL A 334 -13.08 -5.08 1.94
CA VAL A 334 -13.11 -6.21 2.89
C VAL A 334 -14.51 -6.81 2.82
N PHE A 335 -14.71 -7.76 1.94
CA PHE A 335 -16.01 -8.29 1.53
C PHE A 335 -16.94 -7.17 1.02
N ASP A 336 -18.06 -6.92 1.66
CA ASP A 336 -19.00 -5.86 1.27
C ASP A 336 -18.62 -4.49 1.85
N LEU A 337 -17.64 -4.47 2.76
CA LEU A 337 -17.20 -3.27 3.45
C LEU A 337 -16.06 -2.60 2.66
N THR A 338 -16.12 -1.29 2.53
CA THR A 338 -15.02 -0.46 2.01
C THR A 338 -14.36 0.29 3.17
N VAL A 339 -13.04 0.30 3.18
CA VAL A 339 -12.21 0.89 4.24
C VAL A 339 -11.22 1.85 3.61
N ALA A 340 -11.21 3.11 4.04
CA ALA A 340 -10.30 4.10 3.48
C ALA A 340 -9.69 5.02 4.54
N THR A 341 -8.46 5.48 4.30
CA THR A 341 -7.76 6.43 5.17
C THR A 341 -6.99 7.47 4.36
N ALA A 342 -6.82 8.66 4.94
CA ALA A 342 -5.94 9.69 4.43
C ALA A 342 -5.30 10.48 5.59
N GLY A 343 -4.04 10.85 5.47
CA GLY A 343 -3.33 11.60 6.50
C GLY A 343 -2.87 10.74 7.68
N ALA A 344 -2.80 11.34 8.86
CA ALA A 344 -2.30 10.72 10.06
C ALA A 344 -3.44 10.12 10.90
N ASN A 345 -3.25 8.91 11.43
CA ASN A 345 -4.13 8.36 12.46
C ASN A 345 -3.70 8.83 13.86
N ALA A 346 -4.54 8.57 14.87
CA ALA A 346 -4.28 8.99 16.24
C ALA A 346 -2.98 8.40 16.82
N LYS A 347 -2.65 7.16 16.45
CA LYS A 347 -1.41 6.48 16.87
C LYS A 347 -0.18 7.21 16.36
N LEU A 348 -0.19 7.61 15.09
CA LEU A 348 0.90 8.38 14.48
C LEU A 348 1.02 9.76 15.11
N LEU A 349 -0.08 10.50 15.25
CA LEU A 349 -0.07 11.83 15.88
C LEU A 349 0.47 11.78 17.31
N LYS A 350 0.01 10.80 18.11
CA LYS A 350 0.49 10.57 19.46
C LYS A 350 1.98 10.26 19.51
N ARG A 351 2.46 9.39 18.63
CA ARG A 351 3.90 9.04 18.53
C ARG A 351 4.77 10.25 18.20
N GLU A 352 4.28 11.12 17.31
CA GLU A 352 5.00 12.32 16.87
C GLU A 352 4.80 13.54 17.80
N GLY A 353 4.01 13.40 18.89
CA GLY A 353 3.75 14.48 19.83
C GLY A 353 2.89 15.61 19.27
N ILE A 354 2.08 15.33 18.24
CA ILE A 354 1.20 16.31 17.59
C ILE A 354 -0.15 16.29 18.30
N ALA A 355 -0.54 17.46 18.86
CA ALA A 355 -1.84 17.62 19.50
C ALA A 355 -2.98 17.46 18.48
N TYR A 356 -4.04 16.76 18.86
CA TYR A 356 -5.21 16.56 18.01
C TYR A 356 -6.49 16.41 18.82
N GLN A 357 -7.60 16.76 18.21
CA GLN A 357 -8.94 16.31 18.56
C GLN A 357 -9.47 15.36 17.52
N SER A 358 -10.47 14.57 17.87
CA SER A 358 -11.14 13.69 16.89
C SER A 358 -12.65 13.74 17.05
N SER A 359 -13.35 13.63 15.92
CA SER A 359 -14.80 13.47 15.88
C SER A 359 -15.19 12.24 15.09
N TYR A 360 -16.37 11.72 15.40
CA TYR A 360 -17.00 10.59 14.73
C TYR A 360 -18.37 11.00 14.23
N THR A 361 -18.66 10.61 12.99
CA THR A 361 -19.95 10.84 12.35
C THR A 361 -20.42 9.55 11.75
N HIS A 362 -21.63 9.13 12.12
CA HIS A 362 -22.28 7.95 11.58
C HIS A 362 -23.49 8.40 10.77
N GLY A 363 -23.59 7.91 9.55
CA GLY A 363 -24.64 8.29 8.61
C GLY A 363 -24.89 7.20 7.58
N ALA A 364 -25.39 7.60 6.43
CA ALA A 364 -25.66 6.71 5.32
C ALA A 364 -24.96 7.16 4.04
N SER A 365 -24.79 6.23 3.11
CA SER A 365 -24.17 6.47 1.79
C SER A 365 -24.88 7.57 0.99
N HIS A 366 -26.20 7.68 1.14
CA HIS A 366 -27.06 8.67 0.50
C HIS A 366 -28.34 8.91 1.33
N ALA A 367 -29.28 9.70 0.82
CA ALA A 367 -30.50 10.06 1.52
C ALA A 367 -31.30 8.83 1.94
N GLY A 368 -31.61 8.69 3.24
CA GLY A 368 -32.21 7.51 3.83
C GLY A 368 -33.65 7.22 3.35
N TYR A 369 -34.33 8.20 2.76
CA TYR A 369 -35.66 8.02 2.15
C TYR A 369 -35.59 7.42 0.73
N TYR A 370 -34.38 7.35 0.12
CA TYR A 370 -34.16 6.68 -1.14
C TYR A 370 -33.68 5.24 -0.90
N PRO A 371 -34.19 4.24 -1.63
CA PRO A 371 -33.85 2.84 -1.40
C PRO A 371 -32.36 2.52 -1.56
N GLY A 372 -31.85 1.61 -0.74
CA GLY A 372 -30.47 1.12 -0.83
C GLY A 372 -29.44 1.95 -0.04
N ALA A 373 -29.89 2.88 0.81
CA ALA A 373 -28.98 3.58 1.72
C ALA A 373 -28.34 2.60 2.72
N VAL A 374 -27.01 2.63 2.80
CA VAL A 374 -26.19 1.73 3.64
C VAL A 374 -25.34 2.53 4.62
N PRO A 375 -24.98 1.93 5.77
CA PRO A 375 -24.19 2.62 6.81
C PRO A 375 -22.82 3.09 6.31
N LEU A 376 -22.42 4.27 6.81
CA LEU A 376 -21.12 4.88 6.58
C LEU A 376 -20.66 5.61 7.83
N SER A 377 -19.43 5.37 8.25
CA SER A 377 -18.80 6.01 9.41
C SER A 377 -17.58 6.81 8.96
N ILE A 378 -17.49 8.03 9.44
CA ILE A 378 -16.34 8.93 9.22
C ILE A 378 -15.72 9.28 10.57
N LYS A 379 -14.42 9.13 10.67
CA LYS A 379 -13.60 9.69 11.73
C LYS A 379 -12.66 10.72 11.12
N ILE A 380 -12.62 11.92 11.69
CA ILE A 380 -11.63 12.94 11.36
C ILE A 380 -10.78 13.29 12.58
N LEU A 381 -9.53 13.65 12.31
CA LEU A 381 -8.58 14.16 13.31
C LEU A 381 -8.14 15.55 12.87
N PHE A 382 -8.14 16.50 13.79
CA PHE A 382 -7.85 17.91 13.50
C PHE A 382 -7.07 18.56 14.65
N ALA A 383 -6.31 19.60 14.33
CA ALA A 383 -5.55 20.36 15.31
C ALA A 383 -6.48 21.19 16.20
N PRO A 384 -6.27 21.22 17.54
CA PRO A 384 -7.15 21.94 18.45
C PRO A 384 -7.01 23.45 18.36
N GLU A 385 -5.91 23.96 17.81
CA GLU A 385 -5.62 25.40 17.75
C GLU A 385 -6.38 26.11 16.63
N ASP A 386 -6.42 25.49 15.44
CA ASP A 386 -6.90 26.11 14.21
C ASP A 386 -7.92 25.26 13.43
N GLY A 387 -8.19 24.04 13.89
CA GLY A 387 -9.08 23.11 13.23
C GLY A 387 -8.50 22.47 11.96
N ARG A 388 -7.22 22.62 11.71
CA ARG A 388 -6.54 22.06 10.52
C ARG A 388 -6.68 20.54 10.49
N LEU A 389 -7.12 20.01 9.36
CA LEU A 389 -7.34 18.57 9.18
C LEU A 389 -6.00 17.84 9.15
N LEU A 390 -5.85 16.84 10.02
CA LEU A 390 -4.64 16.03 10.16
C LEU A 390 -4.82 14.61 9.61
N GLY A 391 -6.05 14.10 9.63
CA GLY A 391 -6.33 12.76 9.16
C GLY A 391 -7.80 12.46 9.06
N ALA A 392 -8.12 11.46 8.24
CA ALA A 392 -9.48 10.99 8.03
C ALA A 392 -9.51 9.48 7.81
N GLN A 393 -10.58 8.85 8.29
CA GLN A 393 -10.86 7.43 8.12
C GLN A 393 -12.34 7.30 7.78
N VAL A 394 -12.64 6.55 6.73
CA VAL A 394 -14.01 6.30 6.27
C VAL A 394 -14.21 4.81 6.13
N VAL A 395 -15.25 4.27 6.76
CA VAL A 395 -15.60 2.84 6.70
C VAL A 395 -17.09 2.72 6.45
N GLY A 396 -17.49 1.94 5.47
CA GLY A 396 -18.90 1.78 5.13
C GLY A 396 -19.14 0.83 3.98
N PHE A 397 -20.41 0.63 3.67
CA PHE A 397 -20.84 -0.29 2.60
C PHE A 397 -21.08 0.40 1.25
N GLY A 398 -20.94 1.73 1.19
CA GLY A 398 -21.09 2.48 -0.05
C GLY A 398 -20.68 3.95 0.09
N GLY A 399 -20.15 4.54 -0.98
CA GLY A 399 -19.76 5.95 -1.06
C GLY A 399 -18.57 6.35 -0.19
N VAL A 400 -17.75 5.39 0.23
CA VAL A 400 -16.51 5.60 1.01
C VAL A 400 -15.45 6.28 0.14
N ASP A 401 -15.27 5.80 -1.09
CA ASP A 401 -14.34 6.31 -2.08
C ASP A 401 -14.52 7.81 -2.32
N LYS A 402 -15.74 8.24 -2.62
CA LYS A 402 -16.08 9.65 -2.81
C LYS A 402 -15.69 10.50 -1.60
N ARG A 403 -15.98 10.06 -0.36
CA ARG A 403 -15.78 10.85 0.85
C ARG A 403 -14.31 10.93 1.25
N ILE A 404 -13.57 9.83 1.13
CA ILE A 404 -12.14 9.87 1.45
C ILE A 404 -11.38 10.77 0.47
N GLU A 405 -11.74 10.79 -0.83
CA GLU A 405 -11.12 11.68 -1.82
C GLU A 405 -11.33 13.16 -1.46
N MET A 406 -12.54 13.56 -1.05
CA MET A 406 -12.82 14.93 -0.62
C MET A 406 -12.01 15.31 0.63
N LEU A 407 -12.00 14.45 1.65
CA LEU A 407 -11.22 14.65 2.87
C LEU A 407 -9.72 14.72 2.58
N ALA A 408 -9.22 13.85 1.71
CA ALA A 408 -7.83 13.86 1.27
C ALA A 408 -7.43 15.17 0.57
N GLN A 409 -8.31 15.73 -0.27
CA GLN A 409 -8.06 17.03 -0.91
C GLN A 409 -7.95 18.18 0.12
N VAL A 410 -8.81 18.19 1.14
CA VAL A 410 -8.74 19.19 2.21
C VAL A 410 -7.44 19.03 3.02
N ILE A 411 -7.07 17.80 3.41
CA ILE A 411 -5.81 17.53 4.12
C ILE A 411 -4.60 17.98 3.28
N GLN A 412 -4.58 17.63 1.99
CA GLN A 412 -3.47 17.97 1.10
C GLN A 412 -3.25 19.47 0.97
N ARG A 413 -4.34 20.25 0.99
CA ARG A 413 -4.31 21.72 0.93
C ARG A 413 -4.11 22.37 2.30
N LYS A 414 -3.89 21.60 3.35
CA LYS A 414 -3.78 22.05 4.74
C LYS A 414 -5.04 22.80 5.20
N GLY A 415 -6.20 22.41 4.66
CA GLY A 415 -7.49 22.97 5.01
C GLY A 415 -7.95 22.54 6.42
N THR A 416 -9.04 23.12 6.85
CA THR A 416 -9.58 23.04 8.20
C THR A 416 -10.93 22.32 8.25
N VAL A 417 -11.47 22.12 9.43
CA VAL A 417 -12.82 21.62 9.62
C VAL A 417 -13.87 22.57 9.04
N TYR A 418 -13.58 23.88 8.96
CA TYR A 418 -14.48 24.87 8.34
C TYR A 418 -14.58 24.66 6.84
N ASP A 419 -13.49 24.30 6.16
CA ASP A 419 -13.53 23.98 4.74
C ASP A 419 -14.47 22.80 4.43
N LEU A 420 -14.63 21.86 5.38
CA LEU A 420 -15.59 20.75 5.24
C LEU A 420 -17.04 21.23 5.30
N THR A 421 -17.33 22.28 6.05
CA THR A 421 -18.68 22.84 6.16
C THR A 421 -19.10 23.60 4.90
N GLU A 422 -18.12 24.16 4.20
CA GLU A 422 -18.31 24.97 2.98
C GLU A 422 -18.29 24.16 1.68
N LEU A 423 -17.93 22.85 1.75
CA LEU A 423 -17.90 22.01 0.55
C LEU A 423 -19.30 21.93 -0.10
N GLU A 424 -19.36 22.33 -1.37
CA GLU A 424 -20.54 22.16 -2.21
C GLU A 424 -20.50 20.77 -2.85
N HIS A 425 -21.50 19.95 -2.56
CA HIS A 425 -21.59 18.58 -3.05
C HIS A 425 -22.62 18.44 -4.15
N ALA A 426 -22.30 17.64 -5.16
CA ALA A 426 -23.32 17.19 -6.11
C ALA A 426 -24.35 16.33 -5.37
N TYR A 427 -25.61 16.80 -5.32
CA TYR A 427 -26.68 16.14 -4.61
C TYR A 427 -27.84 15.75 -5.54
N ALA A 428 -28.19 14.50 -5.44
CA ALA A 428 -29.50 13.94 -5.72
C ALA A 428 -29.68 12.71 -4.83
N PRO A 429 -30.93 12.30 -4.50
CA PRO A 429 -31.17 11.23 -3.50
C PRO A 429 -30.38 9.93 -3.69
N PRO A 430 -30.13 9.44 -4.94
CA PRO A 430 -29.34 8.21 -5.15
C PRO A 430 -27.83 8.33 -4.82
N TYR A 431 -27.31 9.55 -4.75
CA TYR A 431 -25.84 9.78 -4.71
C TYR A 431 -25.33 10.36 -3.38
N SER A 432 -26.18 11.12 -2.68
CA SER A 432 -25.77 11.79 -1.45
C SER A 432 -26.99 12.17 -0.59
N ALA A 433 -26.78 12.94 0.46
CA ALA A 433 -27.80 13.67 1.21
C ALA A 433 -27.57 15.17 1.02
N ALA A 434 -28.59 15.99 1.23
CA ALA A 434 -28.47 17.45 1.13
C ALA A 434 -27.39 18.03 2.06
N LYS A 435 -27.19 17.38 3.21
CA LYS A 435 -25.99 17.53 4.07
C LYS A 435 -25.18 16.25 3.92
N ASP A 436 -24.17 16.28 3.05
CA ASP A 436 -23.31 15.09 2.84
C ASP A 436 -22.63 14.71 4.17
N PRO A 437 -22.34 13.41 4.40
CA PRO A 437 -21.59 12.96 5.56
C PRO A 437 -20.29 13.73 5.83
N VAL A 438 -19.62 14.27 4.80
CA VAL A 438 -18.43 15.12 4.96
C VAL A 438 -18.78 16.47 5.55
N ASN A 439 -19.87 17.13 5.11
CA ASN A 439 -20.33 18.36 5.75
C ASN A 439 -20.73 18.10 7.23
N MET A 440 -21.41 16.98 7.47
CA MET A 440 -21.78 16.59 8.85
C MET A 440 -20.56 16.38 9.74
N ALA A 441 -19.50 15.77 9.20
CA ALA A 441 -18.22 15.62 9.92
C ALA A 441 -17.60 16.99 10.24
N GLY A 442 -17.67 17.95 9.32
CA GLY A 442 -17.26 19.35 9.52
C GLY A 442 -18.07 20.03 10.62
N PHE A 443 -19.40 19.98 10.57
CA PHE A 443 -20.27 20.60 11.58
C PHE A 443 -20.06 20.03 12.98
N VAL A 444 -19.90 18.71 13.12
CA VAL A 444 -19.61 18.08 14.41
C VAL A 444 -18.26 18.51 14.93
N ALA A 445 -17.23 18.55 14.09
CA ALA A 445 -15.89 18.97 14.49
C ALA A 445 -15.84 20.46 14.86
N GLU A 446 -16.53 21.33 14.12
CA GLU A 446 -16.67 22.75 14.46
C GLU A 446 -17.31 22.94 15.85
N ASN A 447 -18.38 22.21 16.16
CA ASN A 447 -19.03 22.30 17.46
C ASN A 447 -18.09 21.88 18.61
N LEU A 448 -17.23 20.89 18.40
CA LEU A 448 -16.22 20.47 19.35
C LEU A 448 -15.12 21.54 19.49
N LEU A 449 -14.61 22.04 18.38
CA LEU A 449 -13.52 23.03 18.34
C LEU A 449 -13.94 24.35 19.01
N THR A 450 -15.18 24.80 18.77
CA THR A 450 -15.74 26.04 19.36
C THR A 450 -16.31 25.88 20.78
N GLY A 451 -16.28 24.67 21.33
CA GLY A 451 -16.81 24.38 22.66
C GLY A 451 -18.33 24.37 22.76
N LYS A 452 -19.06 24.45 21.61
CA LYS A 452 -20.54 24.34 21.57
C LYS A 452 -21.03 22.93 21.94
N ALA A 453 -20.18 21.92 21.78
CA ALA A 453 -20.43 20.55 22.21
C ALA A 453 -19.21 20.01 22.97
N LYS A 454 -19.48 19.13 23.94
CA LYS A 454 -18.44 18.32 24.61
C LYS A 454 -18.63 16.87 24.26
N ALA A 455 -17.57 16.20 23.85
CA ALA A 455 -17.61 14.78 23.57
C ALA A 455 -16.66 14.01 24.48
N ILE A 456 -17.09 12.86 24.93
CA ILE A 456 -16.25 11.88 25.62
C ILE A 456 -16.07 10.71 24.66
N GLN A 457 -14.84 10.35 24.42
CA GLN A 457 -14.52 9.17 23.61
C GLN A 457 -14.82 7.90 24.41
N TRP A 458 -15.47 6.90 23.78
CA TRP A 458 -15.87 5.68 24.47
C TRP A 458 -14.69 4.94 25.14
N LEU A 459 -13.48 5.00 24.54
CA LEU A 459 -12.26 4.46 25.16
C LEU A 459 -11.89 5.17 26.47
N SER A 460 -12.28 6.44 26.65
CA SER A 460 -12.08 7.17 27.90
C SER A 460 -13.10 6.76 28.97
N LEU A 461 -14.28 6.26 28.53
CA LEU A 461 -15.32 5.77 29.47
C LEU A 461 -14.95 4.44 30.13
N ILE A 462 -14.12 3.63 29.50
CA ILE A 462 -13.67 2.35 30.05
C ILE A 462 -12.70 2.56 31.24
N ASN A 463 -12.10 3.76 31.35
CA ASN A 463 -11.14 4.10 32.40
C ASN A 463 -11.75 4.97 33.51
N ILE A 464 -13.06 5.16 33.55
CA ILE A 464 -13.83 5.77 34.62
C ILE A 464 -14.50 4.67 35.47
#